data_8376fb2427b8e68e30ced1ef595bc162
#
_entry.id   8376fb2427b8e68e30ced1ef595bc162
#
_cell.length_a   1.000
_cell.length_b   1.000
_cell.length_c   1.000
_cell.angle_alpha   90.00
_cell.angle_beta   90.00
_cell.angle_gamma   90.00
#
_symmetry.space_group_name_H-M   'P 1'
#
loop_
_entity.id
_entity.type
_entity.pdbx_description
1 polymer ?
#
loop_
_entity_poly.entity_id
_entity_poly.type
_entity_poly.pdbx_seq_one_letter_code
_entity_poly.pdbx_strand_id
1 'polypeptide(L)'
;MKDERTLIRIEHVEFRYRRDPVLVDIQLEIQAGDFLAVIGPNGSGKTSLIKIMLGLLEPVRGAVSLFGTPIRDFREWEKVGYVPQKATHFDPYFPASVEEVVAMGLVAGGTRRRLPSGERESRVLRALEAVGMEDKKDRPIGELSGGQQQRVFIARALVSSPEILILDEPTAGVDAESQNRFYGMLDRLNREAGLTVVFSTHNVGVVTKHVNKVACVNQRLFFHGSHEEFCETDHLIEAVGDRAHIIQHEH
;
A
#
# COMPACT_ATOMS: atom_id res chain seq x y z
N MET A 1 -22.36 -7.79 7.30
CA MET A 1 -22.30 -7.71 5.83
C MET A 1 -21.07 -6.89 5.50
N LYS A 2 -20.08 -7.47 4.79
CA LYS A 2 -18.97 -6.67 4.25
C LYS A 2 -19.56 -5.68 3.23
N ASP A 3 -19.11 -4.44 3.28
CA ASP A 3 -19.46 -3.43 2.28
C ASP A 3 -18.83 -3.86 0.95
N GLU A 4 -19.65 -4.35 0.01
CA GLU A 4 -19.19 -4.80 -1.33
C GLU A 4 -18.84 -3.64 -2.27
N ARG A 5 -18.54 -2.46 -1.70
CA ARG A 5 -18.22 -1.27 -2.46
C ARG A 5 -16.82 -1.38 -3.10
N THR A 6 -16.77 -1.34 -4.43
CA THR A 6 -15.52 -1.28 -5.18
C THR A 6 -14.82 0.08 -4.96
N LEU A 7 -13.60 0.05 -4.45
CA LEU A 7 -12.77 1.25 -4.25
C LEU A 7 -11.89 1.54 -5.46
N ILE A 8 -11.30 0.50 -6.07
CA ILE A 8 -10.47 0.62 -7.28
C ILE A 8 -10.98 -0.40 -8.29
N ARG A 9 -11.17 0.05 -9.54
CA ARG A 9 -11.45 -0.82 -10.68
C ARG A 9 -10.47 -0.52 -11.80
N ILE A 10 -9.85 -1.57 -12.32
CA ILE A 10 -8.92 -1.56 -13.45
C ILE A 10 -9.49 -2.44 -14.53
N GLU A 11 -9.68 -1.88 -15.73
CA GLU A 11 -10.34 -2.55 -16.85
C GLU A 11 -9.43 -2.54 -18.07
N HIS A 12 -8.98 -3.72 -18.51
CA HIS A 12 -8.18 -3.94 -19.72
C HIS A 12 -6.98 -3.01 -19.85
N VAL A 13 -6.26 -2.75 -18.74
CA VAL A 13 -5.14 -1.81 -18.72
C VAL A 13 -3.92 -2.41 -19.38
N GLU A 14 -3.38 -1.66 -20.35
CA GLU A 14 -2.07 -1.88 -20.96
C GLU A 14 -1.14 -0.71 -20.67
N PHE A 15 0.11 -1.02 -20.31
CA PHE A 15 1.13 0.00 -20.07
C PHE A 15 2.50 -0.43 -20.62
N ARG A 16 3.26 0.53 -21.14
CA ARG A 16 4.62 0.32 -21.63
C ARG A 16 5.50 1.54 -21.35
N TYR A 17 6.76 1.28 -21.04
CA TYR A 17 7.78 2.31 -21.10
C TYR A 17 8.40 2.30 -22.50
N ARG A 18 8.24 3.41 -23.23
CA ARG A 18 8.65 3.51 -24.66
C ARG A 18 8.01 2.41 -25.51
N ARG A 19 8.76 1.34 -25.85
CA ARG A 19 8.28 0.21 -26.68
C ARG A 19 8.12 -1.09 -25.90
N ASP A 20 8.68 -1.16 -24.68
CA ASP A 20 8.70 -2.39 -23.89
C ASP A 20 7.40 -2.52 -23.08
N PRO A 21 6.58 -3.57 -23.33
CA PRO A 21 5.36 -3.80 -22.58
C PRO A 21 5.71 -4.14 -21.11
N VAL A 22 4.99 -3.52 -20.18
CA VAL A 22 5.15 -3.74 -18.73
C VAL A 22 3.90 -4.33 -18.12
N LEU A 23 2.72 -3.90 -18.59
CA LEU A 23 1.44 -4.47 -18.20
C LEU A 23 0.60 -4.71 -19.46
N VAL A 24 -0.03 -5.89 -19.52
CA VAL A 24 -0.81 -6.35 -20.68
C VAL A 24 -2.13 -6.90 -20.18
N ASP A 25 -3.22 -6.22 -20.55
CA ASP A 25 -4.60 -6.62 -20.28
C ASP A 25 -4.87 -6.92 -18.80
N ILE A 26 -4.55 -5.95 -17.92
CA ILE A 26 -4.80 -6.07 -16.48
C ILE A 26 -6.26 -5.74 -16.21
N GLN A 27 -6.92 -6.67 -15.49
CA GLN A 27 -8.27 -6.48 -14.94
C GLN A 27 -8.23 -6.80 -13.46
N LEU A 28 -8.56 -5.84 -12.59
CA LEU A 28 -8.45 -5.98 -11.14
C LEU A 28 -9.49 -5.12 -10.45
N GLU A 29 -10.18 -5.69 -9.45
CA GLU A 29 -11.06 -4.96 -8.56
C GLU A 29 -10.59 -5.05 -7.11
N ILE A 30 -10.65 -3.94 -6.39
CA ILE A 30 -10.33 -3.86 -4.97
C ILE A 30 -11.57 -3.38 -4.24
N GLN A 31 -12.04 -4.19 -3.30
CA GLN A 31 -13.25 -3.91 -2.52
C GLN A 31 -12.90 -3.26 -1.18
N ALA A 32 -13.85 -2.55 -0.59
CA ALA A 32 -13.71 -2.03 0.76
C ALA A 32 -13.44 -3.17 1.75
N GLY A 33 -12.43 -2.97 2.62
CA GLY A 33 -12.00 -3.96 3.60
C GLY A 33 -11.07 -5.06 3.06
N ASP A 34 -10.65 -4.99 1.79
CA ASP A 34 -9.62 -5.89 1.29
C ASP A 34 -8.27 -5.61 1.95
N PHE A 35 -7.54 -6.67 2.28
CA PHE A 35 -6.12 -6.64 2.58
C PHE A 35 -5.40 -7.41 1.47
N LEU A 36 -5.09 -6.69 0.38
CA LEU A 36 -4.59 -7.25 -0.87
C LEU A 36 -3.08 -7.20 -0.95
N ALA A 37 -2.44 -8.34 -1.18
CA ALA A 37 -1.05 -8.43 -1.60
C ALA A 37 -0.94 -8.51 -3.14
N VAL A 38 -0.22 -7.58 -3.74
CA VAL A 38 0.21 -7.65 -5.15
C VAL A 38 1.58 -8.27 -5.20
N ILE A 39 1.67 -9.53 -5.63
CA ILE A 39 2.91 -10.31 -5.62
C ILE A 39 3.44 -10.54 -7.04
N GLY A 40 4.75 -10.79 -7.14
CA GLY A 40 5.42 -11.10 -8.40
C GLY A 40 6.91 -10.80 -8.34
N PRO A 41 7.72 -11.30 -9.30
CA PRO A 41 9.15 -11.07 -9.33
C PRO A 41 9.52 -9.59 -9.54
N ASN A 42 10.79 -9.26 -9.34
CA ASN A 42 11.30 -7.93 -9.65
C ASN A 42 11.14 -7.64 -11.15
N GLY A 43 10.66 -6.45 -11.49
CA GLY A 43 10.37 -6.07 -12.89
C GLY A 43 9.05 -6.59 -13.45
N SER A 44 8.22 -7.29 -12.67
CA SER A 44 6.92 -7.83 -13.11
C SER A 44 5.84 -6.78 -13.40
N GLY A 45 6.06 -5.51 -13.03
CA GLY A 45 5.11 -4.41 -13.25
C GLY A 45 4.35 -3.96 -12.00
N LYS A 46 4.58 -4.52 -10.79
CA LYS A 46 3.87 -4.16 -9.54
C LYS A 46 3.86 -2.66 -9.24
N THR A 47 5.04 -2.04 -9.21
CA THR A 47 5.18 -0.57 -9.00
C THR A 47 4.47 0.23 -10.09
N SER A 48 4.51 -0.23 -11.36
CA SER A 48 3.80 0.43 -12.45
C SER A 48 2.29 0.32 -12.28
N LEU A 49 1.78 -0.84 -11.86
CA LEU A 49 0.38 -1.06 -11.55
C LEU A 49 -0.08 -0.13 -10.41
N ILE A 50 0.66 -0.07 -9.31
CA ILE A 50 0.38 0.86 -8.20
C ILE A 50 0.35 2.32 -8.69
N LYS A 51 1.33 2.74 -9.48
CA LYS A 51 1.37 4.11 -10.01
C LYS A 51 0.20 4.42 -10.95
N ILE A 52 -0.28 3.44 -11.71
CA ILE A 52 -1.47 3.57 -12.55
C ILE A 52 -2.73 3.68 -11.69
N MET A 53 -2.88 2.87 -10.63
CA MET A 53 -3.96 3.00 -9.66
C MET A 53 -4.05 4.41 -9.04
N LEU A 54 -2.89 5.05 -8.87
CA LEU A 54 -2.77 6.39 -8.29
C LEU A 54 -2.82 7.52 -9.33
N GLY A 55 -3.01 7.22 -10.62
CA GLY A 55 -2.99 8.23 -11.69
C GLY A 55 -1.63 8.89 -11.90
N LEU A 56 -0.56 8.33 -11.34
CA LEU A 56 0.82 8.80 -11.52
C LEU A 56 1.44 8.33 -12.84
N LEU A 57 0.86 7.31 -13.45
CA LEU A 57 1.17 6.83 -14.81
C LEU A 57 -0.13 6.67 -15.57
N GLU A 58 -0.14 7.12 -16.83
CA GLU A 58 -1.28 6.99 -17.72
C GLU A 58 -1.17 5.70 -18.53
N PRO A 59 -2.17 4.80 -18.51
CA PRO A 59 -2.17 3.60 -19.34
C PRO A 59 -2.29 3.95 -20.82
N VAL A 60 -1.70 3.09 -21.68
CA VAL A 60 -1.84 3.23 -23.15
C VAL A 60 -3.25 2.83 -23.62
N ARG A 61 -3.84 1.84 -22.93
CA ARG A 61 -5.22 1.35 -23.14
C ARG A 61 -5.87 1.00 -21.81
N GLY A 62 -7.19 0.88 -21.82
CA GLY A 62 -7.98 0.53 -20.66
C GLY A 62 -8.39 1.73 -19.83
N ALA A 63 -9.00 1.46 -18.69
CA ALA A 63 -9.53 2.47 -17.79
C ALA A 63 -9.23 2.13 -16.33
N VAL A 64 -9.13 3.17 -15.50
CA VAL A 64 -9.02 3.06 -14.04
C VAL A 64 -10.03 3.99 -13.42
N SER A 65 -10.73 3.50 -12.40
CA SER A 65 -11.61 4.33 -11.56
C SER A 65 -11.31 4.14 -10.09
N LEU A 66 -11.41 5.23 -9.34
CA LEU A 66 -11.35 5.26 -7.87
C LEU A 66 -12.71 5.68 -7.33
N PHE A 67 -13.26 4.90 -6.40
CA PHE A 67 -14.57 5.15 -5.79
C PHE A 67 -15.68 5.41 -6.83
N GLY A 68 -15.64 4.69 -7.96
CA GLY A 68 -16.56 4.84 -9.08
C GLY A 68 -16.29 6.04 -10.00
N THR A 69 -15.29 6.88 -9.70
CA THR A 69 -14.91 8.05 -10.50
C THR A 69 -13.71 7.73 -11.37
N PRO A 70 -13.73 8.02 -12.69
CA PRO A 70 -12.56 7.86 -13.54
C PRO A 70 -11.34 8.59 -12.97
N ILE A 71 -10.15 7.96 -13.03
CA ILE A 71 -8.93 8.45 -12.37
C ILE A 71 -8.57 9.89 -12.79
N ARG A 72 -8.85 10.28 -14.03
CA ARG A 72 -8.59 11.63 -14.56
C ARG A 72 -9.47 12.70 -13.89
N ASP A 73 -10.65 12.32 -13.42
CA ASP A 73 -11.64 13.21 -12.82
C ASP A 73 -11.64 13.13 -11.30
N PHE A 74 -10.92 12.16 -10.71
CA PHE A 74 -10.87 11.95 -9.27
C PHE A 74 -10.18 13.14 -8.56
N ARG A 75 -10.80 13.61 -7.47
CA ARG A 75 -10.33 14.78 -6.70
C ARG A 75 -10.25 14.54 -5.19
N GLU A 76 -10.83 13.43 -4.69
CA GLU A 76 -10.92 13.12 -3.25
C GLU A 76 -9.67 12.37 -2.76
N TRP A 77 -8.49 12.92 -3.05
CA TRP A 77 -7.20 12.28 -2.75
C TRP A 77 -6.94 12.08 -1.26
N GLU A 78 -7.67 12.78 -0.38
CA GLU A 78 -7.67 12.54 1.07
C GLU A 78 -8.16 11.14 1.45
N LYS A 79 -8.94 10.48 0.60
CA LYS A 79 -9.38 9.10 0.77
C LYS A 79 -8.31 8.06 0.46
N VAL A 80 -7.17 8.48 -0.10
CA VAL A 80 -6.11 7.58 -0.57
C VAL A 80 -4.81 7.91 0.14
N GLY A 81 -4.34 6.99 0.99
CA GLY A 81 -3.00 7.03 1.57
C GLY A 81 -2.01 6.32 0.65
N TYR A 82 -0.82 6.90 0.44
CA TYR A 82 0.24 6.27 -0.36
C TYR A 82 1.60 6.36 0.30
N VAL A 83 2.31 5.22 0.35
CA VAL A 83 3.70 5.13 0.81
C VAL A 83 4.54 4.52 -0.32
N PRO A 84 5.41 5.31 -0.96
CA PRO A 84 6.29 4.83 -2.04
C PRO A 84 7.46 4.01 -1.48
N GLN A 85 8.05 3.15 -2.32
CA GLN A 85 9.16 2.25 -1.98
C GLN A 85 10.36 2.96 -1.34
N LYS A 86 10.69 4.17 -1.78
CA LYS A 86 11.84 4.96 -1.29
C LYS A 86 11.45 6.00 -0.22
N ALA A 87 10.38 5.79 0.52
CA ALA A 87 9.93 6.76 1.53
C ALA A 87 10.92 6.92 2.71
N THR A 88 11.78 5.93 2.99
CA THR A 88 12.54 5.80 4.25
C THR A 88 13.98 6.31 4.18
N HIS A 89 14.37 7.05 3.15
CA HIS A 89 15.72 7.60 3.05
C HIS A 89 15.73 9.10 3.34
N PHE A 90 15.62 9.43 4.63
CA PHE A 90 15.88 10.82 5.07
C PHE A 90 17.35 11.06 5.30
N ASP A 91 17.79 12.24 4.92
CA ASP A 91 19.06 12.79 5.41
C ASP A 91 18.99 12.83 6.94
N PRO A 92 19.96 12.23 7.67
CA PRO A 92 20.02 12.31 9.14
C PRO A 92 19.96 13.75 9.69
N TYR A 93 20.37 14.72 8.88
CA TYR A 93 20.34 16.15 9.24
C TYR A 93 19.06 16.87 8.81
N PHE A 94 18.05 16.15 8.31
CA PHE A 94 16.80 16.80 7.92
C PHE A 94 16.08 17.38 9.15
N PRO A 95 15.86 18.71 9.21
CA PRO A 95 15.48 19.40 10.43
C PRO A 95 13.98 19.39 10.68
N ALA A 96 13.30 18.23 10.52
CA ALA A 96 11.88 18.12 10.80
C ALA A 96 11.61 17.11 11.91
N SER A 97 10.69 17.42 12.80
CA SER A 97 10.18 16.49 13.81
C SER A 97 9.23 15.45 13.17
N VAL A 98 9.02 14.35 13.87
CA VAL A 98 8.05 13.32 13.50
C VAL A 98 6.65 13.92 13.32
N GLU A 99 6.21 14.78 14.23
CA GLU A 99 4.93 15.49 14.15
C GLU A 99 4.82 16.32 12.86
N GLU A 100 5.84 17.09 12.52
CA GLU A 100 5.85 17.91 11.31
C GLU A 100 5.77 17.06 10.05
N VAL A 101 6.48 15.94 9.99
CA VAL A 101 6.44 15.00 8.85
C VAL A 101 5.03 14.39 8.71
N VAL A 102 4.42 13.96 9.81
CA VAL A 102 3.05 13.42 9.77
C VAL A 102 2.05 14.48 9.34
N ALA A 103 2.16 15.69 9.86
CA ALA A 103 1.28 16.80 9.53
C ALA A 103 1.33 17.21 8.03
N MET A 104 2.44 16.94 7.33
CA MET A 104 2.53 17.16 5.86
C MET A 104 1.46 16.36 5.09
N GLY A 105 1.00 15.21 5.62
CA GLY A 105 -0.07 14.42 5.01
C GLY A 105 -1.42 15.15 4.94
N LEU A 106 -1.68 16.10 5.82
CA LEU A 106 -2.91 16.92 5.80
C LEU A 106 -2.94 17.93 4.64
N VAL A 107 -1.80 18.25 4.06
CA VAL A 107 -1.70 19.23 2.96
C VAL A 107 -1.91 18.53 1.60
N ALA A 108 -1.54 17.26 1.49
CA ALA A 108 -1.54 16.53 0.23
C ALA A 108 -2.94 16.27 -0.36
N GLY A 109 -4.00 16.26 0.46
CA GLY A 109 -5.38 16.01 0.04
C GLY A 109 -6.07 17.20 -0.65
N GLY A 110 -5.35 18.28 -1.00
CA GLY A 110 -5.95 19.46 -1.67
C GLY A 110 -6.88 20.27 -0.75
N THR A 111 -7.14 19.82 0.44
CA THR A 111 -7.91 20.55 1.45
C THR A 111 -7.02 21.60 2.11
N ARG A 112 -6.81 22.73 1.43
CA ARG A 112 -6.45 24.02 2.09
C ARG A 112 -7.53 24.47 3.09
N ARG A 113 -8.41 23.57 3.52
CA ARG A 113 -9.38 23.86 4.54
C ARG A 113 -8.62 24.07 5.84
N ARG A 114 -8.63 25.28 6.34
CA ARG A 114 -8.12 25.60 7.68
C ARG A 114 -8.84 24.67 8.66
N LEU A 115 -8.12 23.67 9.17
CA LEU A 115 -8.66 22.81 10.21
C LEU A 115 -8.97 23.67 11.44
N PRO A 116 -10.01 23.35 12.22
CA PRO A 116 -10.26 23.98 13.51
C PRO A 116 -9.03 23.91 14.41
N SER A 117 -8.92 24.85 15.35
CA SER A 117 -7.82 24.85 16.33
C SER A 117 -7.81 23.52 17.09
N GLY A 118 -6.62 22.89 17.23
CA GLY A 118 -6.42 21.60 17.89
C GLY A 118 -6.79 20.36 17.06
N GLU A 119 -7.50 20.50 15.94
CA GLU A 119 -7.86 19.34 15.10
C GLU A 119 -6.63 18.75 14.39
N ARG A 120 -5.69 19.61 13.99
CA ARG A 120 -4.42 19.15 13.37
C ARG A 120 -3.63 18.28 14.33
N GLU A 121 -3.39 18.75 15.54
CA GLU A 121 -2.65 18.04 16.59
C GLU A 121 -3.35 16.72 16.95
N SER A 122 -4.68 16.76 17.08
CA SER A 122 -5.48 15.58 17.37
C SER A 122 -5.37 14.51 16.26
N ARG A 123 -5.40 14.90 14.98
CA ARG A 123 -5.24 13.97 13.85
C ARG A 123 -3.84 13.38 13.80
N VAL A 124 -2.82 14.22 14.01
CA VAL A 124 -1.42 13.76 14.04
C VAL A 124 -1.21 12.77 15.17
N LEU A 125 -1.71 13.06 16.37
CA LEU A 125 -1.58 12.17 17.51
C LEU A 125 -2.26 10.82 17.25
N ARG A 126 -3.50 10.81 16.76
CA ARG A 126 -4.22 9.58 16.39
C ARG A 126 -3.46 8.76 15.33
N ALA A 127 -2.89 9.43 14.33
CA ALA A 127 -2.11 8.74 13.30
C ALA A 127 -0.82 8.13 13.86
N LEU A 128 -0.15 8.79 14.80
CA LEU A 128 1.03 8.28 15.49
C LEU A 128 0.69 7.11 16.42
N GLU A 129 -0.40 7.20 17.19
CA GLU A 129 -0.92 6.12 18.04
C GLU A 129 -1.22 4.87 17.21
N ALA A 130 -1.84 5.03 16.03
CA ALA A 130 -2.17 3.91 15.13
C ALA A 130 -0.95 3.09 14.70
N VAL A 131 0.25 3.69 14.71
CA VAL A 131 1.51 3.04 14.33
C VAL A 131 2.48 2.84 15.52
N GLY A 132 2.10 3.23 16.76
CA GLY A 132 2.91 3.12 17.97
C GLY A 132 4.16 4.00 17.94
N MET A 133 3.97 5.29 17.61
CA MET A 133 5.06 6.28 17.50
C MET A 133 4.75 7.59 18.24
N GLU A 134 3.71 7.62 19.08
CA GLU A 134 3.25 8.80 19.81
C GLU A 134 4.30 9.35 20.79
N ASP A 135 5.11 8.47 21.38
CA ASP A 135 6.20 8.82 22.31
C ASP A 135 7.38 9.52 21.64
N LYS A 136 7.41 9.53 20.29
CA LYS A 136 8.52 10.08 19.49
C LYS A 136 8.15 11.30 18.67
N LYS A 137 6.95 11.87 18.90
CA LYS A 137 6.39 12.96 18.08
C LYS A 137 7.33 14.16 17.94
N ASP A 138 8.08 14.52 19.01
CA ASP A 138 8.96 15.69 19.06
C ASP A 138 10.39 15.38 18.59
N ARG A 139 10.73 14.11 18.27
CA ARG A 139 12.06 13.73 17.82
C ARG A 139 12.30 14.12 16.36
N PRO A 140 13.53 14.50 16.00
CA PRO A 140 13.94 14.62 14.59
C PRO A 140 13.74 13.29 13.85
N ILE A 141 13.15 13.33 12.65
CA ILE A 141 12.91 12.13 11.83
C ILE A 141 14.22 11.41 11.48
N GLY A 142 15.31 12.15 11.28
CA GLY A 142 16.65 11.62 10.97
C GLY A 142 17.28 10.75 12.07
N GLU A 143 16.85 10.91 13.33
CA GLU A 143 17.34 10.11 14.47
C GLU A 143 16.65 8.75 14.60
N LEU A 144 15.60 8.50 13.82
CA LEU A 144 14.83 7.27 13.88
C LEU A 144 15.47 6.14 13.07
N SER A 145 15.32 4.89 13.54
CA SER A 145 15.68 3.72 12.74
C SER A 145 14.82 3.66 11.47
N GLY A 146 15.29 2.97 10.43
CA GLY A 146 14.54 2.82 9.16
C GLY A 146 13.11 2.27 9.34
N GLY A 147 12.92 1.29 10.24
CA GLY A 147 11.59 0.78 10.56
C GLY A 147 10.69 1.78 11.30
N GLN A 148 11.27 2.65 12.14
CA GLN A 148 10.54 3.74 12.78
C GLN A 148 10.18 4.83 11.76
N GLN A 149 11.10 5.22 10.89
CA GLN A 149 10.82 6.15 9.79
C GLN A 149 9.67 5.64 8.92
N GLN A 150 9.68 4.34 8.59
CA GLN A 150 8.61 3.70 7.82
C GLN A 150 7.24 3.85 8.50
N ARG A 151 7.15 3.61 9.81
CA ARG A 151 5.92 3.82 10.58
C ARG A 151 5.46 5.27 10.55
N VAL A 152 6.38 6.23 10.65
CA VAL A 152 6.06 7.66 10.52
C VAL A 152 5.48 7.98 9.14
N PHE A 153 5.99 7.37 8.06
CA PHE A 153 5.41 7.56 6.72
C PHE A 153 4.02 6.96 6.59
N ILE A 154 3.76 5.85 7.27
CA ILE A 154 2.40 5.31 7.34
C ILE A 154 1.50 6.26 8.12
N ALA A 155 1.93 6.76 9.28
CA ALA A 155 1.18 7.78 10.02
C ALA A 155 0.87 9.00 9.16
N ARG A 156 1.84 9.48 8.37
CA ARG A 156 1.65 10.56 7.40
C ARG A 156 0.59 10.23 6.35
N ALA A 157 0.53 8.99 5.88
CA ALA A 157 -0.49 8.57 4.92
C ALA A 157 -1.87 8.40 5.58
N LEU A 158 -1.92 8.08 6.89
CA LEU A 158 -3.15 7.86 7.66
C LEU A 158 -3.76 9.15 8.22
N VAL A 159 -2.99 10.25 8.34
CA VAL A 159 -3.42 11.48 9.04
C VAL A 159 -4.65 12.15 8.42
N SER A 160 -4.91 11.92 7.12
CA SER A 160 -6.12 12.35 6.42
C SER A 160 -7.33 11.44 6.67
N SER A 161 -7.16 10.32 7.40
CA SER A 161 -8.16 9.26 7.61
C SER A 161 -8.63 8.65 6.28
N PRO A 162 -7.71 8.08 5.49
CA PRO A 162 -8.04 7.52 4.18
C PRO A 162 -8.91 6.26 4.30
N GLU A 163 -9.64 5.93 3.23
CA GLU A 163 -10.41 4.69 3.10
C GLU A 163 -9.55 3.54 2.56
N ILE A 164 -8.47 3.89 1.83
CA ILE A 164 -7.50 2.93 1.28
C ILE A 164 -6.06 3.40 1.51
N LEU A 165 -5.20 2.47 1.92
CA LEU A 165 -3.75 2.66 2.06
C LEU A 165 -3.02 1.78 1.05
N ILE A 166 -2.21 2.40 0.18
CA ILE A 166 -1.41 1.73 -0.84
C ILE A 166 0.06 1.85 -0.49
N LEU A 167 0.78 0.72 -0.46
CA LEU A 167 2.21 0.67 -0.10
C LEU A 167 3.00 -0.07 -1.20
N ASP A 168 4.07 0.54 -1.68
CA ASP A 168 4.94 -0.05 -2.70
C ASP A 168 6.21 -0.62 -2.06
N GLU A 169 6.31 -1.97 -1.99
CA GLU A 169 7.41 -2.74 -1.37
C GLU A 169 7.82 -2.21 0.03
N PRO A 170 6.88 -2.10 0.97
CA PRO A 170 7.11 -1.37 2.22
C PRO A 170 8.18 -1.99 3.12
N THR A 171 8.51 -3.28 2.99
CA THR A 171 9.46 -3.98 3.88
C THR A 171 10.71 -4.45 3.15
N ALA A 172 11.07 -3.84 2.01
CA ALA A 172 12.29 -4.19 1.31
C ALA A 172 13.52 -3.97 2.20
N GLY A 173 14.33 -5.01 2.40
CA GLY A 173 15.55 -4.93 3.23
C GLY A 173 15.34 -4.97 4.75
N VAL A 174 14.13 -5.29 5.22
CA VAL A 174 13.79 -5.43 6.64
C VAL A 174 13.85 -6.92 7.04
N ASP A 175 14.31 -7.22 8.27
CA ASP A 175 14.36 -8.57 8.80
C ASP A 175 12.96 -9.19 9.01
N ALA A 176 12.87 -10.53 9.04
CA ALA A 176 11.60 -11.25 9.10
C ALA A 176 10.74 -10.92 10.33
N GLU A 177 11.36 -10.74 11.52
CA GLU A 177 10.63 -10.40 12.74
C GLU A 177 10.01 -9.00 12.66
N SER A 178 10.77 -8.04 12.16
CA SER A 178 10.30 -6.67 11.92
C SER A 178 9.23 -6.62 10.84
N GLN A 179 9.34 -7.45 9.79
CA GLN A 179 8.28 -7.61 8.77
C GLN A 179 6.98 -8.13 9.40
N ASN A 180 7.03 -9.19 10.22
CA ASN A 180 5.84 -9.74 10.88
C ASN A 180 5.16 -8.70 11.78
N ARG A 181 5.92 -7.93 12.56
CA ARG A 181 5.37 -6.84 13.38
C ARG A 181 4.71 -5.75 12.53
N PHE A 182 5.32 -5.42 11.39
CA PHE A 182 4.83 -4.43 10.44
C PHE A 182 3.49 -4.86 9.82
N TYR A 183 3.42 -6.08 9.28
CA TYR A 183 2.17 -6.59 8.67
C TYR A 183 1.09 -6.85 9.71
N GLY A 184 1.45 -7.27 10.93
CA GLY A 184 0.51 -7.37 12.04
C GLY A 184 -0.11 -6.01 12.44
N MET A 185 0.65 -4.91 12.33
CA MET A 185 0.12 -3.56 12.51
C MET A 185 -0.89 -3.21 11.39
N LEU A 186 -0.56 -3.50 10.12
CA LEU A 186 -1.47 -3.25 8.99
C LEU A 186 -2.74 -4.10 9.08
N ASP A 187 -2.63 -5.36 9.51
CA ASP A 187 -3.77 -6.26 9.72
C ASP A 187 -4.72 -5.70 10.78
N ARG A 188 -4.20 -5.18 11.90
CA ARG A 188 -5.02 -4.49 12.90
C ARG A 188 -5.76 -3.28 12.31
N LEU A 189 -5.07 -2.44 11.55
CA LEU A 189 -5.70 -1.29 10.89
C LEU A 189 -6.80 -1.70 9.92
N ASN A 190 -6.60 -2.80 9.18
CA ASN A 190 -7.61 -3.35 8.29
C ASN A 190 -8.82 -3.87 9.06
N ARG A 191 -8.62 -4.71 10.11
CA ARG A 191 -9.72 -5.37 10.83
C ARG A 191 -10.46 -4.47 11.79
N GLU A 192 -9.74 -3.60 12.52
CA GLU A 192 -10.32 -2.78 13.59
C GLU A 192 -10.82 -1.44 13.06
N ALA A 193 -10.09 -0.81 12.12
CA ALA A 193 -10.45 0.48 11.56
C ALA A 193 -11.18 0.38 10.20
N GLY A 194 -11.35 -0.82 9.63
CA GLY A 194 -11.98 -1.02 8.33
C GLY A 194 -11.16 -0.46 7.16
N LEU A 195 -9.87 -0.16 7.38
CA LEU A 195 -9.00 0.39 6.35
C LEU A 195 -8.74 -0.66 5.26
N THR A 196 -9.00 -0.33 4.00
CA THR A 196 -8.56 -1.16 2.88
C THR A 196 -7.05 -1.01 2.70
N VAL A 197 -6.32 -2.12 2.56
CA VAL A 197 -4.86 -2.09 2.43
C VAL A 197 -4.45 -2.82 1.16
N VAL A 198 -3.60 -2.17 0.36
CA VAL A 198 -2.97 -2.76 -0.83
C VAL A 198 -1.46 -2.60 -0.70
N PHE A 199 -0.71 -3.68 -0.84
CA PHE A 199 0.74 -3.56 -0.84
C PHE A 199 1.38 -4.46 -1.89
N SER A 200 2.49 -3.99 -2.48
CA SER A 200 3.32 -4.84 -3.34
C SER A 200 4.42 -5.52 -2.54
N THR A 201 4.74 -6.76 -2.92
CA THR A 201 5.88 -7.50 -2.37
C THR A 201 6.38 -8.56 -3.35
N HIS A 202 7.64 -8.93 -3.23
CA HIS A 202 8.21 -10.12 -3.87
C HIS A 202 8.38 -11.29 -2.88
N ASN A 203 8.04 -11.09 -1.59
CA ASN A 203 8.14 -12.10 -0.54
C ASN A 203 6.78 -12.76 -0.32
N VAL A 204 6.60 -13.98 -0.84
CA VAL A 204 5.37 -14.76 -0.71
C VAL A 204 5.11 -15.22 0.73
N GLY A 205 6.16 -15.45 1.52
CA GLY A 205 6.02 -15.90 2.92
C GLY A 205 5.26 -14.93 3.83
N VAL A 206 5.18 -13.66 3.45
CA VAL A 206 4.39 -12.64 4.16
C VAL A 206 2.89 -12.76 3.87
N VAL A 207 2.55 -13.23 2.66
CA VAL A 207 1.18 -13.30 2.16
C VAL A 207 0.35 -14.30 2.97
N THR A 208 0.97 -15.38 3.43
CA THR A 208 0.27 -16.51 4.05
C THR A 208 -0.33 -16.25 5.44
N LYS A 209 -0.02 -15.12 6.10
CA LYS A 209 -0.43 -14.90 7.50
C LYS A 209 -1.41 -13.75 7.72
N HIS A 210 -1.42 -12.77 6.83
CA HIS A 210 -2.08 -11.48 7.13
C HIS A 210 -3.09 -11.03 6.10
N VAL A 211 -2.99 -11.51 4.84
CA VAL A 211 -3.84 -11.02 3.75
C VAL A 211 -5.11 -11.82 3.56
N ASN A 212 -6.17 -11.20 3.09
CA ASN A 212 -7.39 -11.88 2.69
C ASN A 212 -7.52 -12.03 1.17
N LYS A 213 -6.73 -11.26 0.40
CA LYS A 213 -6.70 -11.36 -1.08
C LYS A 213 -5.29 -11.30 -1.64
N VAL A 214 -5.10 -11.95 -2.77
CA VAL A 214 -3.83 -12.02 -3.50
C VAL A 214 -4.06 -11.68 -4.97
N ALA A 215 -3.12 -10.91 -5.54
CA ALA A 215 -3.03 -10.63 -6.97
C ALA A 215 -1.61 -10.98 -7.46
N CYS A 216 -1.48 -11.95 -8.36
CA CYS A 216 -0.20 -12.37 -8.93
C CYS A 216 0.05 -11.66 -10.26
N VAL A 217 1.10 -10.84 -10.32
CA VAL A 217 1.41 -10.02 -11.48
C VAL A 217 2.79 -10.37 -12.05
N ASN A 218 2.81 -10.69 -13.34
CA ASN A 218 4.02 -10.78 -14.15
C ASN A 218 3.70 -10.34 -15.57
N GLN A 219 3.71 -9.03 -15.84
CA GLN A 219 3.19 -8.34 -17.02
C GLN A 219 1.67 -8.53 -17.22
N ARG A 220 1.13 -9.68 -16.84
CA ARG A 220 -0.30 -10.02 -16.82
C ARG A 220 -0.73 -10.32 -15.40
N LEU A 221 -2.02 -10.27 -15.15
CA LEU A 221 -2.61 -10.78 -13.92
C LEU A 221 -2.89 -12.27 -14.10
N PHE A 222 -2.12 -13.12 -13.41
CA PHE A 222 -2.27 -14.58 -13.48
C PHE A 222 -3.28 -15.11 -12.48
N PHE A 223 -3.41 -14.42 -11.35
CA PHE A 223 -4.34 -14.79 -10.29
C PHE A 223 -4.85 -13.52 -9.60
N HIS A 224 -6.13 -13.53 -9.25
CA HIS A 224 -6.75 -12.58 -8.34
C HIS A 224 -7.90 -13.27 -7.62
N GLY A 225 -7.78 -13.48 -6.32
CA GLY A 225 -8.75 -14.20 -5.53
C GLY A 225 -8.47 -14.15 -4.04
N SER A 226 -9.18 -14.98 -3.29
CA SER A 226 -8.95 -15.13 -1.85
C SER A 226 -7.58 -15.78 -1.56
N HIS A 227 -7.11 -15.59 -0.33
CA HIS A 227 -5.87 -16.23 0.11
C HIS A 227 -6.02 -17.77 0.13
N GLU A 228 -7.19 -18.29 0.50
CA GLU A 228 -7.49 -19.72 0.50
C GLU A 228 -7.38 -20.31 -0.91
N GLU A 229 -8.03 -19.68 -1.91
CA GLU A 229 -7.94 -20.10 -3.32
C GLU A 229 -6.50 -20.06 -3.84
N PHE A 230 -5.71 -19.07 -3.41
CA PHE A 230 -4.30 -18.96 -3.79
C PHE A 230 -3.46 -20.11 -3.25
N CYS A 231 -3.69 -20.55 -1.99
CA CYS A 231 -2.96 -21.66 -1.37
C CYS A 231 -3.31 -23.03 -1.95
N GLU A 232 -4.52 -23.19 -2.52
CA GLU A 232 -4.99 -24.44 -3.12
C GLU A 232 -4.51 -24.64 -4.57
N THR A 233 -3.94 -23.62 -5.19
CA THR A 233 -3.55 -23.65 -6.60
C THR A 233 -2.04 -23.63 -6.81
N ASP A 234 -1.56 -24.31 -7.88
CA ASP A 234 -0.13 -24.33 -8.29
C ASP A 234 0.41 -22.96 -8.75
N HIS A 235 -0.37 -21.88 -8.62
CA HIS A 235 0.03 -20.52 -9.01
C HIS A 235 1.23 -19.97 -8.22
N LEU A 236 1.58 -20.58 -7.09
CA LEU A 236 2.81 -20.26 -6.35
C LEU A 236 4.07 -20.38 -7.22
N ILE A 237 4.15 -21.40 -8.09
CA ILE A 237 5.30 -21.64 -8.96
C ILE A 237 5.39 -20.57 -10.05
N GLU A 238 4.27 -20.17 -10.64
CA GLU A 238 4.22 -19.11 -11.67
C GLU A 238 4.49 -17.71 -11.09
N ALA A 239 4.03 -17.45 -9.87
CA ALA A 239 4.19 -16.14 -9.21
C ALA A 239 5.63 -15.89 -8.73
N VAL A 240 6.40 -16.95 -8.39
CA VAL A 240 7.72 -16.84 -7.72
C VAL A 240 8.86 -17.25 -8.65
N GLY A 241 8.58 -17.92 -9.77
CA GLY A 241 9.58 -18.54 -10.65
C GLY A 241 10.22 -19.77 -9.99
N ASP A 242 11.09 -20.51 -10.71
CA ASP A 242 11.72 -21.79 -10.34
C ASP A 242 12.53 -21.82 -9.01
N ARG A 243 12.45 -20.75 -8.18
CA ARG A 243 13.15 -20.64 -6.88
C ARG A 243 12.25 -20.70 -5.67
N ALA A 244 11.00 -21.13 -5.80
CA ALA A 244 10.14 -21.33 -4.65
C ALA A 244 10.56 -22.56 -3.85
N HIS A 245 11.27 -22.38 -2.75
CA HIS A 245 11.22 -23.35 -1.67
C HIS A 245 9.79 -23.36 -1.16
N ILE A 246 9.06 -24.40 -1.48
CA ILE A 246 7.71 -24.68 -0.98
C ILE A 246 7.82 -24.69 0.54
N ILE A 247 7.28 -23.66 1.18
CA ILE A 247 7.07 -23.67 2.63
C ILE A 247 5.87 -24.60 2.86
N GLN A 248 6.15 -25.85 3.22
CA GLN A 248 5.13 -26.76 3.71
C GLN A 248 4.45 -26.12 4.93
N HIS A 249 3.15 -25.92 4.84
CA HIS A 249 2.34 -25.55 5.98
C HIS A 249 2.27 -26.75 6.93
N GLU A 250 2.93 -26.67 8.09
CA GLU A 250 2.56 -27.49 9.24
C GLU A 250 1.23 -26.95 9.80
N HIS A 251 0.22 -27.79 9.79
CA HIS A 251 -1.10 -27.56 10.39
C HIS A 251 -1.04 -27.66 11.91
#